data_d777aa0df12e10753d9dd70c82b8d61e
#
_entry.id   d777aa0df12e10753d9dd70c82b8d61e
#
_cell.length_a   1.000
_cell.length_b   1.000
_cell.length_c   1.000
_cell.angle_alpha   90.00
_cell.angle_beta   90.00
_cell.angle_gamma   90.00
#
_symmetry.space_group_name_H-M   'P 1'
#
loop_
_entity.id
_entity.type
_entity.pdbx_description
1 polymer ?
#
loop_
_entity_poly.entity_id
_entity_poly.type
_entity_poly.pdbx_seq_one_letter_code
_entity_poly.pdbx_strand_id
1 'polypeptide(L)'
;NAGDLCESVNLVVDCADSFAVSYILSDHCKAANTPLISASVTQTSGYAGGFCCDAPSLRAIFPDLPQRMGSCAEDGVLGPVVGLLGSLQAQMVMAILMGLKPSPLGQMVTCDAGAMRFGGFRFDGAPEPEWQPGFIASNAIQDTDFIVDLRPEDEAALICDGALRLPVEAFGPDGPCPETGQRAVMVCRSGLRSWQAAERLK
;
A
#
# COMPACT_ATOMS: atom_id res chain seq x y z
N ASN A 1 -7.29 -4.11 -13.39
CA ASN A 1 -6.11 -3.32 -13.01
C ASN A 1 -6.58 -1.96 -12.45
N ALA A 2 -5.75 -1.33 -11.59
CA ALA A 2 -6.16 -0.07 -10.93
C ALA A 2 -6.43 1.04 -11.94
N GLY A 3 -5.61 1.15 -13.01
CA GLY A 3 -5.81 2.13 -14.07
C GLY A 3 -7.19 2.07 -14.69
N ASP A 4 -7.62 0.87 -15.09
CA ASP A 4 -8.91 0.66 -15.75
C ASP A 4 -10.10 0.97 -14.81
N LEU A 5 -9.98 0.58 -13.53
CA LEU A 5 -11.03 0.79 -12.52
C LEU A 5 -11.13 2.25 -12.07
N CYS A 6 -10.03 2.99 -12.09
CA CYS A 6 -9.97 4.38 -11.66
C CYS A 6 -10.02 5.38 -12.84
N GLU A 7 -10.25 4.90 -14.05
CA GLU A 7 -10.41 5.77 -15.22
C GLU A 7 -11.66 6.66 -15.04
N SER A 8 -11.50 7.94 -15.27
CA SER A 8 -12.60 8.94 -15.23
C SER A 8 -13.30 9.10 -13.87
N VAL A 9 -12.66 8.72 -12.76
CA VAL A 9 -13.20 9.00 -11.43
C VAL A 9 -12.66 10.33 -10.89
N ASN A 10 -13.45 10.98 -10.05
CA ASN A 10 -13.06 12.26 -9.44
C ASN A 10 -12.31 12.09 -8.12
N LEU A 11 -12.40 10.92 -7.50
CA LEU A 11 -11.81 10.59 -6.22
C LEU A 11 -11.82 9.08 -6.03
N VAL A 12 -10.81 8.54 -5.36
CA VAL A 12 -10.72 7.12 -4.98
C VAL A 12 -10.86 6.99 -3.47
N VAL A 13 -11.61 5.98 -3.02
CA VAL A 13 -11.71 5.61 -1.60
C VAL A 13 -11.12 4.24 -1.40
N ASP A 14 -10.08 4.16 -0.59
CA ASP A 14 -9.42 2.93 -0.23
C ASP A 14 -10.04 2.34 1.04
N CYS A 15 -10.71 1.22 0.90
CA CYS A 15 -11.30 0.42 1.98
C CYS A 15 -10.71 -1.00 1.99
N ALA A 16 -9.54 -1.20 1.39
CA ALA A 16 -8.92 -2.50 1.30
C ALA A 16 -8.24 -2.90 2.62
N ASP A 17 -8.38 -4.16 2.99
CA ASP A 17 -7.61 -4.78 4.09
C ASP A 17 -6.30 -5.36 3.52
N SER A 18 -5.57 -4.54 2.74
CA SER A 18 -4.34 -4.94 2.06
C SER A 18 -3.48 -3.72 1.76
N PHE A 19 -2.31 -3.66 2.38
CA PHE A 19 -1.36 -2.58 2.12
C PHE A 19 -0.94 -2.53 0.64
N ALA A 20 -0.77 -3.68 -0.01
CA ALA A 20 -0.40 -3.74 -1.41
C ALA A 20 -1.44 -3.03 -2.29
N VAL A 21 -2.74 -3.23 -2.01
CA VAL A 21 -3.82 -2.54 -2.72
C VAL A 21 -3.77 -1.04 -2.42
N SER A 22 -3.59 -0.65 -1.16
CA SER A 22 -3.47 0.76 -0.76
C SER A 22 -2.33 1.46 -1.48
N TYR A 23 -1.15 0.82 -1.59
CA TYR A 23 -0.02 1.39 -2.34
C TYR A 23 -0.27 1.44 -3.85
N ILE A 24 -0.86 0.41 -4.44
CA ILE A 24 -1.24 0.41 -5.87
C ILE A 24 -2.21 1.56 -6.17
N LEU A 25 -3.21 1.77 -5.32
CA LEU A 25 -4.15 2.88 -5.47
C LEU A 25 -3.46 4.23 -5.28
N SER A 26 -2.58 4.35 -4.30
CA SER A 26 -1.82 5.57 -4.04
C SER A 26 -0.89 5.93 -5.21
N ASP A 27 -0.16 4.96 -5.76
CA ASP A 27 0.71 5.15 -6.91
C ASP A 27 -0.08 5.63 -8.14
N HIS A 28 -1.21 4.97 -8.42
CA HIS A 28 -2.09 5.37 -9.51
C HIS A 28 -2.67 6.77 -9.29
N CYS A 29 -3.23 7.06 -8.11
CA CYS A 29 -3.82 8.35 -7.79
C CYS A 29 -2.81 9.49 -7.83
N LYS A 30 -1.57 9.24 -7.40
CA LYS A 30 -0.48 10.22 -7.48
C LYS A 30 -0.11 10.53 -8.93
N ALA A 31 0.03 9.50 -9.76
CA ALA A 31 0.35 9.65 -11.18
C ALA A 31 -0.79 10.31 -11.96
N ALA A 32 -2.05 10.00 -11.65
CA ALA A 32 -3.24 10.55 -12.31
C ALA A 32 -3.71 11.90 -11.72
N ASN A 33 -3.02 12.41 -10.71
CA ASN A 33 -3.42 13.62 -9.97
C ASN A 33 -4.86 13.54 -9.43
N THR A 34 -5.25 12.37 -8.94
CA THR A 34 -6.58 12.07 -8.40
C THR A 34 -6.52 12.03 -6.87
N PRO A 35 -7.46 12.64 -6.13
CA PRO A 35 -7.54 12.53 -4.67
C PRO A 35 -7.75 11.08 -4.23
N LEU A 36 -7.05 10.68 -3.15
CA LEU A 36 -7.23 9.39 -2.49
C LEU A 36 -7.62 9.62 -1.01
N ILE A 37 -8.71 9.02 -0.58
CA ILE A 37 -9.04 8.89 0.85
C ILE A 37 -8.79 7.46 1.26
N SER A 38 -7.80 7.24 2.13
CA SER A 38 -7.44 5.92 2.63
C SER A 38 -7.66 5.83 4.14
N ALA A 39 -8.12 4.67 4.61
CA ALA A 39 -8.19 4.33 6.02
C ALA A 39 -7.65 2.92 6.26
N SER A 40 -7.11 2.73 7.46
CA SER A 40 -6.70 1.42 7.93
C SER A 40 -7.10 1.26 9.38
N VAL A 41 -7.48 0.05 9.77
CA VAL A 41 -7.90 -0.29 11.12
C VAL A 41 -7.28 -1.63 11.52
N THR A 42 -6.86 -1.72 12.76
CA THR A 42 -6.44 -2.99 13.38
C THR A 42 -6.84 -2.99 14.85
N GLN A 43 -7.42 -4.09 15.32
CA GLN A 43 -7.91 -4.22 16.70
C GLN A 43 -8.86 -3.06 17.08
N THR A 44 -8.39 -2.12 17.91
CA THR A 44 -9.13 -0.95 18.41
C THR A 44 -8.62 0.36 17.85
N SER A 45 -7.64 0.35 16.97
CA SER A 45 -6.95 1.55 16.50
C SER A 45 -6.94 1.64 15.00
N GLY A 46 -6.80 2.86 14.48
CA GLY A 46 -6.68 3.08 13.05
C GLY A 46 -6.55 4.55 12.68
N TYR A 47 -6.58 4.80 11.39
CA TYR A 47 -6.54 6.15 10.84
C TYR A 47 -7.45 6.28 9.61
N ALA A 48 -7.79 7.52 9.28
CA ALA A 48 -8.27 7.93 7.97
C ALA A 48 -7.50 9.18 7.52
N GLY A 49 -7.17 9.28 6.24
CA GLY A 49 -6.40 10.41 5.72
C GLY A 49 -6.66 10.69 4.25
N GLY A 50 -6.33 11.91 3.83
CA GLY A 50 -6.45 12.35 2.44
C GLY A 50 -5.07 12.53 1.80
N PHE A 51 -4.84 11.84 0.68
CA PHE A 51 -3.56 11.70 0.00
C PHE A 51 -3.67 12.05 -1.48
N CYS A 52 -2.53 12.17 -2.15
CA CYS A 52 -2.40 12.39 -3.59
C CYS A 52 -3.02 13.70 -4.08
N CYS A 53 -3.14 13.90 -5.38
CA CYS A 53 -3.48 15.19 -5.97
C CYS A 53 -2.50 16.27 -5.47
N ASP A 54 -3.01 17.30 -4.78
CA ASP A 54 -2.20 18.38 -4.21
C ASP A 54 -1.50 18.02 -2.88
N ALA A 55 -1.65 16.79 -2.41
CA ALA A 55 -1.05 16.29 -1.18
C ALA A 55 0.01 15.20 -1.44
N PRO A 56 0.88 14.90 -0.47
CA PRO A 56 1.78 13.77 -0.53
C PRO A 56 1.04 12.44 -0.68
N SER A 57 1.75 11.44 -1.24
CA SER A 57 1.22 10.09 -1.40
C SER A 57 1.16 9.32 -0.07
N LEU A 58 0.51 8.16 -0.09
CA LEU A 58 0.56 7.24 1.06
C LEU A 58 2.00 6.80 1.36
N ARG A 59 2.83 6.64 0.32
CA ARG A 59 4.24 6.28 0.44
C ARG A 59 5.09 7.33 1.16
N ALA A 60 4.75 8.60 1.02
CA ALA A 60 5.43 9.70 1.73
C ALA A 60 5.23 9.62 3.26
N ILE A 61 4.11 9.04 3.69
CA ILE A 61 3.76 8.93 5.12
C ILE A 61 4.15 7.58 5.70
N PHE A 62 4.10 6.54 4.89
CA PHE A 62 4.49 5.18 5.26
C PHE A 62 5.59 4.68 4.32
N PRO A 63 6.82 5.24 4.40
CA PRO A 63 7.92 4.86 3.51
C PRO A 63 8.41 3.43 3.77
N ASP A 64 8.32 2.97 5.01
CA ASP A 64 8.80 1.67 5.44
C ASP A 64 7.64 0.76 5.83
N LEU A 65 7.70 -0.49 5.40
CA LEU A 65 6.74 -1.50 5.84
C LEU A 65 7.21 -2.17 7.14
N PRO A 66 6.29 -2.48 8.07
CA PRO A 66 6.64 -3.23 9.26
C PRO A 66 7.15 -4.62 8.89
N GLN A 67 8.04 -5.19 9.70
CA GLN A 67 8.56 -6.54 9.48
C GLN A 67 7.47 -7.62 9.49
N ARG A 68 6.39 -7.39 10.23
CA ARG A 68 5.21 -8.24 10.30
C ARG A 68 3.96 -7.37 10.15
N MET A 69 3.11 -7.75 9.24
CA MET A 69 1.79 -7.14 9.11
C MET A 69 0.76 -8.07 9.74
N GLY A 70 -0.07 -7.51 10.61
CA GLY A 70 -1.30 -8.13 11.04
C GLY A 70 -2.36 -8.06 9.94
N SER A 71 -3.41 -8.83 10.10
CA SER A 71 -4.62 -8.72 9.29
C SER A 71 -5.85 -8.69 10.19
N CYS A 72 -6.93 -8.09 9.70
CA CYS A 72 -8.21 -8.10 10.43
C CYS A 72 -8.69 -9.54 10.73
N ALA A 73 -8.29 -10.50 9.91
CA ALA A 73 -8.64 -11.92 10.10
C ALA A 73 -7.82 -12.59 11.24
N GLU A 74 -6.56 -12.17 11.44
CA GLU A 74 -5.67 -12.74 12.47
C GLU A 74 -5.77 -12.00 13.80
N ASP A 75 -5.73 -10.67 13.75
CA ASP A 75 -5.69 -9.81 14.95
C ASP A 75 -7.09 -9.42 15.44
N GLY A 76 -8.09 -9.58 14.60
CA GLY A 76 -9.44 -9.10 14.83
C GLY A 76 -9.59 -7.59 14.71
N VAL A 77 -10.82 -7.13 14.65
CA VAL A 77 -11.16 -5.70 14.63
C VAL A 77 -12.53 -5.49 15.26
N LEU A 78 -12.69 -4.40 16.01
CA LEU A 78 -13.98 -4.05 16.58
C LEU A 78 -14.86 -3.32 15.54
N GLY A 79 -16.05 -3.87 15.27
CA GLY A 79 -17.00 -3.29 14.33
C GLY A 79 -17.30 -1.80 14.52
N PRO A 80 -17.50 -1.31 15.77
CA PRO A 80 -17.69 0.12 16.03
C PRO A 80 -16.52 1.00 15.55
N VAL A 81 -15.27 0.52 15.63
CA VAL A 81 -14.07 1.26 15.16
C VAL A 81 -14.05 1.32 13.64
N VAL A 82 -14.40 0.23 12.97
CA VAL A 82 -14.57 0.19 11.51
C VAL A 82 -15.62 1.20 11.06
N GLY A 83 -16.80 1.18 11.72
CA GLY A 83 -17.89 2.13 11.42
C GLY A 83 -17.49 3.60 11.63
N LEU A 84 -16.73 3.88 12.69
CA LEU A 84 -16.21 5.21 12.98
C LEU A 84 -15.26 5.71 11.87
N LEU A 85 -14.27 4.89 11.50
CA LEU A 85 -13.30 5.26 10.47
C LEU A 85 -13.94 5.33 9.08
N GLY A 86 -14.87 4.43 8.75
CA GLY A 86 -15.63 4.50 7.51
C GLY A 86 -16.50 5.76 7.41
N SER A 87 -17.13 6.19 8.52
CA SER A 87 -17.88 7.45 8.56
C SER A 87 -16.97 8.66 8.40
N LEU A 88 -15.77 8.63 8.98
CA LEU A 88 -14.77 9.67 8.82
C LEU A 88 -14.27 9.73 7.36
N GLN A 89 -14.01 8.59 6.71
CA GLN A 89 -13.69 8.56 5.28
C GLN A 89 -14.80 9.22 4.45
N ALA A 90 -16.05 8.82 4.69
CA ALA A 90 -17.20 9.39 3.98
C ALA A 90 -17.29 10.92 4.17
N GLN A 91 -17.05 11.41 5.39
CA GLN A 91 -16.99 12.85 5.67
C GLN A 91 -15.87 13.55 4.91
N MET A 92 -14.67 12.94 4.83
CA MET A 92 -13.55 13.48 4.05
C MET A 92 -13.87 13.52 2.55
N VAL A 93 -14.50 12.47 2.02
CA VAL A 93 -14.97 12.43 0.62
C VAL A 93 -15.95 13.58 0.35
N MET A 94 -16.96 13.74 1.19
CA MET A 94 -17.92 14.83 1.05
C MET A 94 -17.25 16.21 1.11
N ALA A 95 -16.29 16.40 2.00
CA ALA A 95 -15.55 17.65 2.11
C ALA A 95 -14.76 17.99 0.83
N ILE A 96 -14.14 17.00 0.18
CA ILE A 96 -13.45 17.19 -1.11
C ILE A 96 -14.44 17.55 -2.20
N LEU A 97 -15.51 16.76 -2.37
CA LEU A 97 -16.49 16.95 -3.44
C LEU A 97 -17.22 18.27 -3.33
N MET A 98 -17.45 18.76 -2.10
CA MET A 98 -18.10 20.04 -1.83
C MET A 98 -17.11 21.22 -1.77
N GLY A 99 -15.82 20.99 -1.91
CA GLY A 99 -14.79 22.04 -1.83
C GLY A 99 -14.67 22.71 -0.46
N LEU A 100 -15.01 21.99 0.62
CA LEU A 100 -14.96 22.53 1.98
C LEU A 100 -13.53 22.83 2.42
N LYS A 101 -13.38 23.80 3.31
CA LYS A 101 -12.09 24.20 3.88
C LYS A 101 -12.14 24.08 5.41
N PRO A 102 -11.04 23.63 6.05
CA PRO A 102 -9.80 23.16 5.42
C PRO A 102 -9.99 21.87 4.63
N SER A 103 -9.20 21.67 3.55
CA SER A 103 -9.21 20.45 2.78
C SER A 103 -8.74 19.26 3.63
N PRO A 104 -9.36 18.08 3.52
CA PRO A 104 -8.85 16.88 4.16
C PRO A 104 -7.59 16.29 3.46
N LEU A 105 -7.25 16.77 2.25
CA LEU A 105 -5.98 16.39 1.61
C LEU A 105 -4.79 16.91 2.42
N GLY A 106 -3.78 16.09 2.61
CA GLY A 106 -2.63 16.38 3.46
C GLY A 106 -2.93 16.29 4.97
N GLN A 107 -4.06 15.70 5.36
CA GLN A 107 -4.45 15.51 6.75
C GLN A 107 -4.66 14.04 7.08
N MET A 108 -4.18 13.64 8.25
CA MET A 108 -4.47 12.35 8.87
C MET A 108 -5.22 12.56 10.17
N VAL A 109 -6.25 11.75 10.40
CA VAL A 109 -6.95 11.63 11.68
C VAL A 109 -6.72 10.22 12.21
N THR A 110 -6.29 10.11 13.46
CA THR A 110 -5.98 8.84 14.13
C THR A 110 -6.99 8.57 15.24
N CYS A 111 -7.29 7.30 15.47
CA CYS A 111 -8.19 6.84 16.50
C CYS A 111 -7.54 5.67 17.27
N ASP A 112 -7.55 5.75 18.60
CA ASP A 112 -7.33 4.63 19.51
C ASP A 112 -8.60 4.51 20.38
N ALA A 113 -9.56 3.73 19.90
CA ALA A 113 -10.84 3.58 20.57
C ALA A 113 -10.73 2.78 21.87
N GLY A 114 -9.71 1.94 22.00
CA GLY A 114 -9.43 1.23 23.26
C GLY A 114 -9.09 2.19 24.41
N ALA A 115 -8.36 3.26 24.11
CA ALA A 115 -8.02 4.31 25.06
C ALA A 115 -8.93 5.56 24.94
N MET A 116 -9.96 5.52 24.09
CA MET A 116 -10.87 6.66 23.80
C MET A 116 -10.10 7.92 23.40
N ARG A 117 -9.01 7.77 22.63
CA ARG A 117 -8.17 8.87 22.16
C ARG A 117 -8.32 9.09 20.67
N PHE A 118 -8.43 10.37 20.33
CA PHE A 118 -8.45 10.85 18.94
C PHE A 118 -7.32 11.86 18.76
N GLY A 119 -6.71 11.83 17.60
CA GLY A 119 -5.63 12.74 17.25
C GLY A 119 -5.58 12.98 15.76
N GLY A 120 -4.54 13.64 15.31
CA GLY A 120 -4.33 13.88 13.90
C GLY A 120 -3.22 14.89 13.67
N PHE A 121 -2.77 14.96 12.44
CA PHE A 121 -1.72 15.90 12.02
C PHE A 121 -1.86 16.22 10.53
N ARG A 122 -1.25 17.31 10.12
CA ARG A 122 -1.07 17.65 8.70
C ARG A 122 0.30 17.23 8.23
N PHE A 123 0.36 16.83 6.95
CA PHE A 123 1.59 16.34 6.33
C PHE A 123 1.83 16.94 4.93
N ASP A 124 1.31 18.14 4.70
CA ASP A 124 1.35 18.81 3.38
C ASP A 124 2.74 18.90 2.74
N GLY A 125 3.79 18.93 3.54
CA GLY A 125 5.18 19.05 3.08
C GLY A 125 5.99 17.75 3.18
N ALA A 126 5.35 16.61 3.41
CA ALA A 126 6.08 15.34 3.51
C ALA A 126 6.75 15.01 2.16
N PRO A 127 8.06 14.67 2.15
CA PRO A 127 8.77 14.34 0.92
C PRO A 127 8.32 12.97 0.39
N GLU A 128 8.20 12.86 -0.93
CA GLU A 128 8.04 11.55 -1.57
C GLU A 128 9.35 10.76 -1.45
N PRO A 129 9.30 9.43 -1.26
CA PRO A 129 10.50 8.61 -1.22
C PRO A 129 11.22 8.64 -2.57
N GLU A 130 12.56 8.69 -2.54
CA GLU A 130 13.39 8.70 -3.77
C GLU A 130 13.24 7.40 -4.56
N TRP A 131 13.07 6.29 -3.86
CA TRP A 131 12.88 4.98 -4.46
C TRP A 131 12.07 4.06 -3.55
N GLN A 132 11.19 3.29 -4.13
CA GLN A 132 10.49 2.15 -3.49
C GLN A 132 10.13 1.10 -4.54
N PRO A 133 9.95 -0.18 -4.14
CA PRO A 133 9.47 -1.21 -5.07
C PRO A 133 8.06 -0.87 -5.56
N GLY A 134 7.85 -1.01 -6.87
CA GLY A 134 6.52 -0.87 -7.48
C GLY A 134 5.76 -2.20 -7.48
N PHE A 135 4.46 -2.14 -7.69
CA PHE A 135 3.62 -3.31 -7.91
C PHE A 135 3.29 -3.45 -9.38
N ILE A 136 3.34 -4.66 -9.90
CA ILE A 136 2.91 -4.99 -11.26
C ILE A 136 1.83 -6.05 -11.24
N ALA A 137 0.99 -6.08 -12.27
CA ALA A 137 0.03 -7.16 -12.47
C ALA A 137 0.76 -8.42 -12.97
N SER A 138 0.24 -9.61 -12.64
CA SER A 138 0.85 -10.88 -13.06
C SER A 138 0.98 -11.03 -14.58
N ASN A 139 0.06 -10.46 -15.34
CA ASN A 139 0.10 -10.45 -16.81
C ASN A 139 1.13 -9.48 -17.40
N ALA A 140 1.78 -8.66 -16.57
CA ALA A 140 2.87 -7.77 -16.97
C ALA A 140 4.26 -8.36 -16.72
N ILE A 141 4.34 -9.59 -16.20
CA ILE A 141 5.57 -10.36 -16.08
C ILE A 141 6.02 -10.77 -17.49
N GLN A 142 7.31 -10.63 -17.77
CA GLN A 142 7.94 -10.94 -19.05
C GLN A 142 8.97 -12.06 -18.90
N ASP A 143 9.20 -12.84 -19.95
CA ASP A 143 10.19 -13.93 -19.94
C ASP A 143 11.64 -13.42 -19.73
N THR A 144 11.87 -12.13 -19.96
CA THR A 144 13.16 -11.45 -19.73
C THR A 144 13.36 -10.99 -18.29
N ASP A 145 12.35 -11.05 -17.44
CA ASP A 145 12.45 -10.63 -16.05
C ASP A 145 13.26 -11.64 -15.21
N PHE A 146 13.93 -11.15 -14.18
CA PHE A 146 14.45 -11.97 -13.10
C PHE A 146 13.32 -12.26 -12.12
N ILE A 147 12.68 -13.41 -12.26
CA ILE A 147 11.46 -13.75 -11.53
C ILE A 147 11.79 -14.63 -10.33
N VAL A 148 11.41 -14.19 -9.14
CA VAL A 148 11.58 -14.97 -7.90
C VAL A 148 10.26 -15.12 -7.17
N ASP A 149 9.88 -16.39 -6.95
CA ASP A 149 8.73 -16.76 -6.15
C ASP A 149 9.18 -17.06 -4.72
N LEU A 150 8.77 -16.20 -3.80
CA LEU A 150 9.10 -16.26 -2.36
C LEU A 150 8.13 -17.14 -1.57
N ARG A 151 7.16 -17.77 -2.26
CA ARG A 151 6.22 -18.71 -1.63
C ARG A 151 6.88 -20.09 -1.57
N PRO A 152 6.87 -20.78 -0.43
CA PRO A 152 7.35 -22.16 -0.37
C PRO A 152 6.45 -23.12 -1.18
N GLU A 153 6.92 -24.33 -1.44
CA GLU A 153 6.20 -25.30 -2.28
C GLU A 153 4.84 -25.73 -1.74
N ASP A 154 4.74 -25.79 -0.41
CA ASP A 154 3.49 -26.13 0.29
C ASP A 154 2.46 -24.99 0.28
N GLU A 155 2.89 -23.76 -0.01
CA GLU A 155 1.99 -22.61 -0.12
C GLU A 155 1.36 -22.48 -1.52
N ALA A 156 2.16 -22.66 -2.58
CA ALA A 156 1.66 -22.55 -3.96
C ALA A 156 2.66 -23.13 -4.99
N ALA A 157 2.16 -23.53 -6.16
CA ALA A 157 2.99 -23.76 -7.34
C ALA A 157 3.73 -22.49 -7.76
N LEU A 158 4.82 -22.62 -8.53
CA LEU A 158 5.52 -21.46 -9.12
C LEU A 158 4.55 -20.59 -9.93
N ILE A 159 4.81 -19.28 -9.91
CA ILE A 159 3.99 -18.32 -10.66
C ILE A 159 4.07 -18.54 -12.17
N CYS A 160 5.21 -18.99 -12.67
CA CYS A 160 5.45 -19.35 -14.07
C CYS A 160 6.66 -20.27 -14.18
N ASP A 161 6.80 -20.93 -15.34
CA ASP A 161 7.98 -21.69 -15.69
C ASP A 161 9.20 -20.75 -15.76
N GLY A 162 10.32 -21.16 -15.16
CA GLY A 162 11.53 -20.34 -15.12
C GLY A 162 11.65 -19.39 -13.92
N ALA A 163 10.61 -19.23 -13.09
CA ALA A 163 10.75 -18.54 -11.83
C ALA A 163 11.63 -19.30 -10.85
N LEU A 164 12.53 -18.60 -10.17
CA LEU A 164 13.34 -19.16 -9.09
C LEU A 164 12.54 -19.21 -7.80
N ARG A 165 12.65 -20.28 -7.03
CA ARG A 165 12.06 -20.36 -5.69
C ARG A 165 13.14 -20.11 -4.65
N LEU A 166 13.05 -18.97 -3.96
CA LEU A 166 14.03 -18.55 -2.97
C LEU A 166 13.33 -17.90 -1.77
N PRO A 167 13.84 -18.05 -0.55
CA PRO A 167 13.36 -17.31 0.62
C PRO A 167 13.89 -15.87 0.61
N VAL A 168 13.26 -15.00 1.41
CA VAL A 168 13.68 -13.57 1.55
C VAL A 168 15.14 -13.46 2.02
N GLU A 169 15.57 -14.37 2.87
CA GLU A 169 16.91 -14.41 3.47
C GLU A 169 18.02 -14.69 2.44
N ALA A 170 17.66 -15.21 1.26
CA ALA A 170 18.63 -15.44 0.19
C ALA A 170 19.14 -14.13 -0.44
N PHE A 171 18.44 -13.02 -0.25
CA PHE A 171 18.80 -11.71 -0.80
C PHE A 171 19.67 -10.91 0.18
N GLY A 172 20.68 -10.27 -0.35
CA GLY A 172 21.67 -9.46 0.36
C GLY A 172 22.89 -9.23 -0.54
N PRO A 173 23.99 -8.69 0.00
CA PRO A 173 25.17 -8.28 -0.80
C PRO A 173 25.77 -9.39 -1.68
N ASP A 174 25.72 -10.64 -1.22
CA ASP A 174 26.24 -11.82 -1.92
C ASP A 174 25.12 -12.71 -2.48
N GLY A 175 23.88 -12.24 -2.46
CA GLY A 175 22.70 -12.96 -2.90
C GLY A 175 22.50 -12.92 -4.42
N PRO A 176 21.52 -13.70 -4.93
CA PRO A 176 21.16 -13.64 -6.32
C PRO A 176 20.63 -12.26 -6.70
N CYS A 177 21.10 -11.75 -7.84
CA CYS A 177 20.70 -10.44 -8.35
C CYS A 177 20.35 -10.54 -9.85
N PRO A 178 19.50 -9.64 -10.36
CA PRO A 178 19.23 -9.54 -11.78
C PRO A 178 20.49 -9.11 -12.54
N GLU A 179 20.55 -9.43 -13.82
CA GLU A 179 21.56 -8.88 -14.72
C GLU A 179 21.40 -7.38 -14.90
N THR A 180 22.46 -6.70 -15.35
CA THR A 180 22.41 -5.25 -15.57
C THR A 180 21.29 -4.88 -16.55
N GLY A 181 20.35 -4.08 -16.11
CA GLY A 181 19.19 -3.67 -16.90
C GLY A 181 18.01 -4.65 -16.90
N GLN A 182 18.15 -5.80 -16.26
CA GLN A 182 17.06 -6.77 -16.09
C GLN A 182 16.12 -6.31 -14.95
N ARG A 183 14.81 -6.37 -15.16
CA ARG A 183 13.83 -6.08 -14.14
C ARG A 183 13.71 -7.27 -13.16
N ALA A 184 13.80 -6.98 -11.86
CA ALA A 184 13.51 -7.97 -10.81
C ALA A 184 12.02 -7.98 -10.48
N VAL A 185 11.42 -9.17 -10.47
CA VAL A 185 10.00 -9.39 -10.10
C VAL A 185 9.92 -10.37 -8.95
N MET A 186 9.58 -9.86 -7.77
CA MET A 186 9.43 -10.64 -6.55
C MET A 186 7.96 -11.00 -6.34
N VAL A 187 7.67 -12.28 -6.17
CA VAL A 187 6.30 -12.80 -6.03
C VAL A 187 6.09 -13.36 -4.63
N CYS A 188 5.01 -12.95 -3.98
CA CYS A 188 4.52 -13.58 -2.75
C CYS A 188 3.00 -13.43 -2.63
N ARG A 189 2.42 -13.92 -1.55
CA ARG A 189 0.97 -13.91 -1.36
C ARG A 189 0.40 -12.52 -1.06
N SER A 190 1.03 -11.77 -0.16
CA SER A 190 0.50 -10.50 0.37
C SER A 190 1.27 -9.25 -0.07
N GLY A 191 2.43 -9.41 -0.72
CA GLY A 191 3.33 -8.30 -1.06
C GLY A 191 4.43 -8.04 -0.02
N LEU A 192 4.31 -8.50 1.22
CA LEU A 192 5.28 -8.18 2.28
C LEU A 192 6.65 -8.82 2.04
N ARG A 193 6.69 -10.13 1.80
CA ARG A 193 7.95 -10.85 1.48
C ARG A 193 8.61 -10.29 0.22
N SER A 194 7.81 -9.99 -0.81
CA SER A 194 8.32 -9.41 -2.06
C SER A 194 8.88 -8.01 -1.86
N TRP A 195 8.24 -7.19 -1.03
CA TRP A 195 8.77 -5.89 -0.65
C TRP A 195 10.12 -6.02 0.06
N GLN A 196 10.21 -6.85 1.10
CA GLN A 196 11.44 -7.08 1.86
C GLN A 196 12.59 -7.61 0.98
N ALA A 197 12.30 -8.54 0.04
CA ALA A 197 13.29 -9.03 -0.90
C ALA A 197 13.76 -7.95 -1.87
N ALA A 198 12.84 -7.12 -2.38
CA ALA A 198 13.18 -6.01 -3.26
C ALA A 198 14.03 -4.93 -2.57
N GLU A 199 13.77 -4.64 -1.29
CA GLU A 199 14.61 -3.72 -0.51
C GLU A 199 16.03 -4.25 -0.29
N ARG A 200 16.20 -5.56 -0.16
CA ARG A 200 17.52 -6.20 -0.01
C ARG A 200 18.31 -6.26 -1.32
N LEU A 201 17.65 -6.10 -2.47
CA LEU A 201 18.29 -5.99 -3.79
C LEU A 201 18.79 -4.59 -4.12
N LYS A 202 18.42 -3.60 -3.32
CA LYS A 202 18.86 -2.21 -3.49
C LYS A 202 20.31 -2.05 -3.06
#